data_fcdd26872521a62bb237d03a3b0203d7
#
_entry.id   fcdd26872521a62bb237d03a3b0203d7
#
_cell.length_a   1.000
_cell.length_b   1.000
_cell.length_c   1.000
_cell.angle_alpha   90.00
_cell.angle_beta   90.00
_cell.angle_gamma   90.00
#
_symmetry.space_group_name_H-M   'P 1'
#
loop_
_entity.id
_entity.type
_entity.pdbx_description
1 polymer ?
#
loop_
_entity_poly.entity_id
_entity_poly.type
_entity_poly.pdbx_seq_one_letter_code
_entity_poly.pdbx_strand_id
1 'polypeptide(L)'
;MPKLRVPVEWKGKVFHADLSNGYCLAIPLSHTHAQPNAFHAPLYEAAPHKAGEWIGDTREGAPVNFFNLRLNPHGNGTHTECVGHITRERYSVHETLGDGFWIAQLISVYPTLRADGDKVIDQLEWEDGVEAIIIRTLPNHPDKMVRHYGNTNPVYLEAALAGKMANEKTAKTVVKVSKYAKSALV
;
A
#
# COMPACT_ATOMS: atom_id res chain seq x y z
N MET A 1 -20.07 -14.31 13.56
CA MET A 1 -18.69 -14.43 14.05
C MET A 1 -18.57 -13.65 15.35
N PRO A 2 -17.78 -14.08 16.34
CA PRO A 2 -17.57 -13.31 17.55
C PRO A 2 -16.91 -11.97 17.19
N LYS A 3 -17.32 -10.88 17.85
CA LYS A 3 -16.70 -9.56 17.68
C LYS A 3 -15.50 -9.47 18.61
N LEU A 4 -14.34 -9.18 18.03
CA LEU A 4 -13.12 -8.97 18.80
C LEU A 4 -12.84 -7.45 18.85
N ARG A 5 -13.10 -6.86 20.03
CA ARG A 5 -12.80 -5.46 20.31
C ARG A 5 -11.74 -5.35 21.37
N VAL A 6 -10.71 -4.58 21.10
CA VAL A 6 -9.57 -4.38 22.00
C VAL A 6 -9.56 -2.92 22.45
N PRO A 7 -9.52 -2.65 23.76
CA PRO A 7 -9.33 -1.30 24.26
C PRO A 7 -7.90 -0.83 23.93
N VAL A 8 -7.79 0.38 23.43
CA VAL A 8 -6.51 1.04 23.12
C VAL A 8 -6.49 2.37 23.82
N GLU A 9 -5.57 2.54 24.75
CA GLU A 9 -5.37 3.82 25.43
C GLU A 9 -4.42 4.71 24.61
N TRP A 10 -4.87 5.92 24.29
CA TRP A 10 -4.07 6.91 23.59
C TRP A 10 -4.42 8.33 24.04
N LYS A 11 -3.43 9.11 24.44
CA LYS A 11 -3.59 10.49 24.95
C LYS A 11 -4.60 10.61 26.09
N GLY A 12 -4.59 9.64 27.01
CA GLY A 12 -5.51 9.60 28.14
C GLY A 12 -6.97 9.31 27.80
N LYS A 13 -7.26 8.87 26.57
CA LYS A 13 -8.57 8.41 26.10
C LYS A 13 -8.52 6.94 25.75
N VAL A 14 -9.62 6.23 25.99
CA VAL A 14 -9.76 4.83 25.60
C VAL A 14 -10.57 4.75 24.32
N PHE A 15 -9.97 4.18 23.28
CA PHE A 15 -10.58 3.82 22.01
C PHE A 15 -10.84 2.32 21.99
N HIS A 16 -11.71 1.86 21.10
CA HIS A 16 -11.96 0.44 20.89
C HIS A 16 -11.67 0.06 19.44
N ALA A 17 -10.58 -0.64 19.21
CA ALA A 17 -10.27 -1.21 17.90
C ALA A 17 -11.15 -2.44 17.64
N ASP A 18 -11.94 -2.43 16.58
CA ASP A 18 -12.74 -3.59 16.14
C ASP A 18 -11.93 -4.43 15.15
N LEU A 19 -11.20 -5.41 15.68
CA LEU A 19 -10.36 -6.31 14.88
C LEU A 19 -11.19 -7.30 14.02
N SER A 20 -12.50 -7.38 14.24
CA SER A 20 -13.40 -8.21 13.43
C SER A 20 -13.84 -7.50 12.14
N ASN A 21 -13.54 -6.22 11.99
CA ASN A 21 -14.02 -5.37 10.89
C ASN A 21 -12.88 -4.54 10.29
N GLY A 22 -11.83 -5.22 9.86
CA GLY A 22 -10.68 -4.57 9.22
C GLY A 22 -10.97 -4.12 7.79
N TYR A 23 -10.34 -3.03 7.36
CA TYR A 23 -10.37 -2.54 5.99
C TYR A 23 -9.10 -2.95 5.25
N CYS A 24 -9.23 -3.75 4.20
CA CYS A 24 -8.11 -4.08 3.35
C CYS A 24 -7.81 -2.90 2.41
N LEU A 25 -6.62 -2.32 2.52
CA LEU A 25 -6.16 -1.22 1.67
C LEU A 25 -5.44 -1.71 0.41
N ALA A 26 -5.17 -3.01 0.30
CA ALA A 26 -4.48 -3.57 -0.85
C ALA A 26 -5.39 -3.67 -2.07
N ILE A 27 -4.81 -3.44 -3.25
CA ILE A 27 -5.44 -3.74 -4.54
C ILE A 27 -5.20 -5.22 -4.81
N PRO A 28 -6.23 -6.02 -5.10
CA PRO A 28 -6.06 -7.42 -5.48
C PRO A 28 -5.18 -7.54 -6.72
N LEU A 29 -4.23 -8.47 -6.72
CA LEU A 29 -3.49 -8.85 -7.93
C LEU A 29 -4.44 -9.55 -8.91
N SER A 30 -4.33 -9.21 -10.18
CA SER A 30 -5.09 -9.82 -11.28
C SER A 30 -4.15 -10.18 -12.41
N HIS A 31 -4.30 -11.38 -12.95
CA HIS A 31 -3.55 -11.86 -14.13
C HIS A 31 -4.21 -11.45 -15.46
N THR A 32 -5.15 -10.52 -15.43
CA THR A 32 -5.76 -9.90 -16.61
C THR A 32 -5.14 -8.53 -16.88
N HIS A 33 -5.42 -7.94 -18.03
CA HIS A 33 -5.01 -6.54 -18.32
C HIS A 33 -5.64 -5.50 -17.38
N ALA A 34 -6.74 -5.86 -16.68
CA ALA A 34 -7.38 -5.03 -15.68
C ALA A 34 -6.62 -5.09 -14.34
N GLN A 35 -5.37 -4.68 -14.33
CA GLN A 35 -4.50 -4.60 -13.15
C GLN A 35 -3.71 -3.28 -13.16
N PRO A 36 -3.32 -2.75 -11.98
CA PRO A 36 -2.46 -1.57 -11.95
C PRO A 36 -1.08 -1.91 -12.51
N ASN A 37 -0.50 -0.96 -13.22
CA ASN A 37 0.86 -1.06 -13.72
C ASN A 37 1.58 0.27 -13.58
N ALA A 38 2.85 0.23 -13.20
CA ALA A 38 3.73 1.39 -13.14
C ALA A 38 5.09 1.07 -13.76
N PHE A 39 5.81 2.11 -14.19
CA PHE A 39 7.18 2.01 -14.72
C PHE A 39 7.34 1.06 -15.91
N HIS A 40 6.27 0.79 -16.66
CA HIS A 40 6.28 -0.21 -17.75
C HIS A 40 6.78 -1.59 -17.32
N ALA A 41 6.62 -1.92 -16.04
CA ALA A 41 6.97 -3.25 -15.54
C ALA A 41 6.16 -4.33 -16.27
N PRO A 42 6.71 -5.54 -16.44
CA PRO A 42 5.92 -6.67 -16.90
C PRO A 42 4.68 -6.85 -16.02
N LEU A 43 3.56 -7.21 -16.61
CA LEU A 43 2.32 -7.47 -15.87
C LEU A 43 2.53 -8.65 -14.90
N TYR A 44 1.72 -8.68 -13.84
CA TYR A 44 1.64 -9.84 -12.98
C TYR A 44 1.13 -11.04 -13.76
N GLU A 45 1.80 -12.15 -13.61
CA GLU A 45 1.48 -13.42 -14.26
C GLU A 45 1.31 -14.52 -13.20
N ALA A 46 0.32 -15.37 -13.41
CA ALA A 46 0.14 -16.61 -12.67
C ALA A 46 -0.07 -17.73 -13.69
N ALA A 47 0.78 -18.74 -13.68
CA ALA A 47 0.73 -19.87 -14.59
C ALA A 47 0.88 -21.20 -13.84
N PRO A 48 0.16 -22.27 -14.24
CA PRO A 48 0.34 -23.57 -13.63
C PRO A 48 1.80 -24.02 -13.68
N HIS A 49 2.30 -24.53 -12.57
CA HIS A 49 3.60 -25.20 -12.55
C HIS A 49 3.54 -26.47 -13.40
N LYS A 50 4.62 -26.70 -14.16
CA LYS A 50 4.77 -27.89 -15.01
C LYS A 50 5.99 -28.70 -14.59
N ALA A 51 5.80 -30.00 -14.44
CA ALA A 51 6.86 -30.96 -14.15
C ALA A 51 6.69 -32.19 -15.04
N GLY A 52 7.43 -32.23 -16.16
CA GLY A 52 7.19 -33.21 -17.23
C GLY A 52 5.79 -33.02 -17.83
N GLU A 53 5.01 -34.08 -17.85
CA GLU A 53 3.62 -34.06 -18.31
C GLU A 53 2.63 -33.55 -17.26
N TRP A 54 3.03 -33.45 -16.02
CA TRP A 54 2.17 -32.97 -14.96
C TRP A 54 1.99 -31.43 -15.03
N ILE A 55 0.74 -31.01 -15.03
CA ILE A 55 0.34 -29.58 -15.02
C ILE A 55 -0.43 -29.33 -13.76
N GLY A 56 0.04 -28.42 -12.89
CA GLY A 56 -0.56 -28.07 -11.60
C GLY A 56 -1.84 -27.24 -11.71
N ASP A 57 -2.82 -27.72 -12.43
CA ASP A 57 -4.15 -27.10 -12.60
C ASP A 57 -5.22 -28.19 -12.50
N THR A 58 -6.20 -28.02 -11.62
CA THR A 58 -7.29 -28.96 -11.46
C THR A 58 -8.17 -29.08 -12.72
N ARG A 59 -8.16 -28.08 -13.59
CA ARG A 59 -8.85 -28.12 -14.89
C ARG A 59 -8.14 -29.02 -15.89
N GLU A 60 -6.85 -29.29 -15.66
CA GLU A 60 -6.02 -30.20 -16.45
C GLU A 60 -5.87 -31.58 -15.78
N GLY A 61 -6.73 -31.87 -14.79
CA GLY A 61 -6.75 -33.16 -14.11
C GLY A 61 -5.80 -33.31 -12.92
N ALA A 62 -5.09 -32.28 -12.51
CA ALA A 62 -4.28 -32.35 -11.31
C ALA A 62 -5.15 -32.36 -10.03
N PRO A 63 -4.69 -33.02 -8.95
CA PRO A 63 -5.41 -33.03 -7.68
C PRO A 63 -5.42 -31.67 -6.96
N VAL A 64 -4.52 -30.75 -7.34
CA VAL A 64 -4.34 -29.43 -6.72
C VAL A 64 -3.98 -28.37 -7.74
N ASN A 65 -4.30 -27.12 -7.42
CA ASN A 65 -3.79 -25.96 -8.15
C ASN A 65 -2.43 -25.59 -7.60
N PHE A 66 -1.39 -25.62 -8.43
CA PHE A 66 -0.03 -25.28 -8.07
C PHE A 66 0.56 -24.32 -9.11
N PHE A 67 0.62 -23.03 -8.76
CA PHE A 67 0.95 -21.97 -9.71
C PHE A 67 2.29 -21.31 -9.39
N ASN A 68 3.06 -21.02 -10.42
CA ASN A 68 4.17 -20.10 -10.38
C ASN A 68 3.66 -18.67 -10.53
N LEU A 69 4.22 -17.74 -9.75
CA LEU A 69 3.89 -16.32 -9.81
C LEU A 69 5.09 -15.52 -10.27
N ARG A 70 4.85 -14.60 -11.19
CA ARG A 70 5.82 -13.60 -11.61
C ARG A 70 5.24 -12.22 -11.38
N LEU A 71 5.88 -11.44 -10.52
CA LEU A 71 5.43 -10.08 -10.23
C LEU A 71 6.61 -9.14 -9.97
N ASN A 72 6.37 -7.86 -10.24
CA ASN A 72 7.20 -6.76 -9.79
C ASN A 72 6.40 -5.98 -8.74
N PRO A 73 6.77 -6.01 -7.44
CA PRO A 73 6.01 -5.34 -6.39
C PRO A 73 5.78 -3.85 -6.66
N HIS A 74 6.81 -3.13 -7.12
CA HIS A 74 6.72 -1.69 -7.42
C HIS A 74 5.86 -1.37 -8.65
N GLY A 75 5.74 -2.31 -9.58
CA GLY A 75 5.01 -2.12 -10.84
C GLY A 75 3.60 -2.68 -10.87
N ASN A 76 3.28 -3.70 -10.07
CA ASN A 76 2.03 -4.47 -10.26
C ASN A 76 0.98 -4.26 -9.18
N GLY A 77 1.29 -3.64 -8.05
CA GLY A 77 0.25 -3.54 -7.02
C GLY A 77 0.67 -2.88 -5.72
N THR A 78 -0.18 -3.03 -4.73
CA THR A 78 0.09 -2.56 -3.38
C THR A 78 1.23 -3.36 -2.78
N HIS A 79 2.25 -2.66 -2.28
CA HIS A 79 3.42 -3.27 -1.68
C HIS A 79 3.90 -2.43 -0.50
N THR A 80 4.74 -3.03 0.31
CA THR A 80 5.46 -2.37 1.40
C THR A 80 6.93 -2.28 1.00
N GLU A 81 7.53 -1.12 1.25
CA GLU A 81 8.94 -0.88 1.00
C GLU A 81 9.60 -0.20 2.20
N CYS A 82 10.91 -0.29 2.29
CA CYS A 82 11.71 0.37 3.31
C CYS A 82 12.85 1.16 2.66
N VAL A 83 13.70 1.76 3.48
CA VAL A 83 14.87 2.53 3.03
C VAL A 83 15.78 1.73 2.08
N GLY A 84 15.81 0.40 2.18
CA GLY A 84 16.54 -0.48 1.27
C GLY A 84 16.17 -0.35 -0.20
N HIS A 85 15.01 0.28 -0.50
CA HIS A 85 14.62 0.58 -1.88
C HIS A 85 15.53 1.65 -2.55
N ILE A 86 16.13 2.53 -1.76
CA ILE A 86 16.93 3.67 -2.27
C ILE A 86 18.38 3.69 -1.77
N THR A 87 18.76 2.82 -0.85
CA THR A 87 20.12 2.74 -0.33
C THR A 87 20.97 1.71 -1.07
N ARG A 88 22.30 1.86 -1.00
CA ARG A 88 23.25 0.85 -1.53
C ARG A 88 23.26 -0.40 -0.69
N GLU A 89 23.15 -0.24 0.64
CA GLU A 89 23.00 -1.33 1.60
C GLU A 89 21.61 -1.93 1.44
N ARG A 90 21.54 -3.25 1.59
CA ARG A 90 20.27 -3.98 1.52
C ARG A 90 19.63 -4.04 2.90
N TYR A 91 18.46 -3.45 3.02
CA TYR A 91 17.59 -3.58 4.18
C TYR A 91 16.32 -4.30 3.75
N SER A 92 15.89 -5.29 4.53
CA SER A 92 14.62 -5.95 4.27
C SER A 92 13.47 -5.26 5.01
N VAL A 93 12.26 -5.32 4.43
CA VAL A 93 11.05 -4.82 5.09
C VAL A 93 10.82 -5.55 6.42
N HIS A 94 11.08 -6.85 6.46
CA HIS A 94 10.93 -7.67 7.65
C HIS A 94 11.78 -7.17 8.82
N GLU A 95 13.03 -6.82 8.57
CA GLU A 95 13.95 -6.31 9.60
C GLU A 95 13.62 -4.87 10.02
N THR A 96 13.14 -4.07 9.07
CA THR A 96 12.96 -2.62 9.28
C THR A 96 11.61 -2.29 9.92
N LEU A 97 10.54 -2.94 9.48
CA LEU A 97 9.18 -2.59 9.90
C LEU A 97 8.79 -3.29 11.20
N GLY A 98 9.24 -4.53 11.39
CA GLY A 98 8.79 -5.36 12.52
C GLY A 98 7.31 -5.73 12.42
N ASP A 99 6.85 -6.47 13.43
CA ASP A 99 5.44 -6.84 13.59
C ASP A 99 4.77 -5.93 14.61
N GLY A 100 3.50 -5.55 14.39
CA GLY A 100 2.77 -4.77 15.39
C GLY A 100 1.49 -4.14 14.88
N PHE A 101 0.82 -3.50 15.83
CA PHE A 101 -0.31 -2.60 15.55
C PHE A 101 0.17 -1.18 15.81
N TRP A 102 -0.27 -0.25 14.98
CA TRP A 102 0.10 1.15 15.09
C TRP A 102 -1.13 2.04 15.16
N ILE A 103 -1.04 3.09 15.97
CA ILE A 103 -2.02 4.16 15.95
C ILE A 103 -1.76 5.01 14.70
N ALA A 104 -2.71 4.99 13.77
CA ALA A 104 -2.58 5.65 12.49
C ALA A 104 -3.58 6.80 12.32
N GLN A 105 -3.13 7.90 11.72
CA GLN A 105 -4.00 9.00 11.31
C GLN A 105 -4.25 8.93 9.80
N LEU A 106 -5.54 8.94 9.40
CA LEU A 106 -5.94 9.06 8.00
C LEU A 106 -6.07 10.53 7.61
N ILE A 107 -5.27 10.96 6.64
CA ILE A 107 -5.27 12.33 6.12
C ILE A 107 -5.70 12.30 4.66
N SER A 108 -6.76 13.06 4.32
CA SER A 108 -7.21 13.23 2.95
C SER A 108 -6.67 14.53 2.39
N VAL A 109 -6.02 14.49 1.24
CA VAL A 109 -5.33 15.66 0.66
C VAL A 109 -5.60 15.78 -0.83
N TYR A 110 -5.83 17.01 -1.29
CA TYR A 110 -5.75 17.37 -2.70
C TYR A 110 -4.31 17.78 -3.01
N PRO A 111 -3.64 17.15 -3.99
CA PRO A 111 -2.30 17.56 -4.38
C PRO A 111 -2.27 18.98 -4.93
N THR A 112 -1.20 19.69 -4.65
CA THR A 112 -0.90 21.01 -5.24
C THR A 112 -0.42 20.79 -6.67
N LEU A 113 -1.01 21.52 -7.64
CA LEU A 113 -0.54 21.57 -9.01
C LEU A 113 0.50 22.67 -9.13
N ARG A 114 1.72 22.34 -9.54
CA ARG A 114 2.82 23.27 -9.80
C ARG A 114 2.78 23.83 -11.22
N ALA A 115 3.51 24.90 -11.45
CA ALA A 115 3.57 25.57 -12.77
C ALA A 115 4.16 24.69 -13.88
N ASP A 116 5.02 23.73 -13.54
CA ASP A 116 5.61 22.73 -14.42
C ASP A 116 4.67 21.56 -14.76
N GLY A 117 3.49 21.52 -14.14
CA GLY A 117 2.48 20.48 -14.29
C GLY A 117 2.59 19.34 -13.28
N ASP A 118 3.55 19.38 -12.38
CA ASP A 118 3.70 18.38 -11.33
C ASP A 118 2.59 18.49 -10.28
N LYS A 119 2.20 17.34 -9.75
CA LYS A 119 1.22 17.22 -8.67
C LYS A 119 1.92 16.74 -7.43
N VAL A 120 1.99 17.59 -6.41
CA VAL A 120 2.77 17.30 -5.21
C VAL A 120 1.90 17.34 -3.95
N ILE A 121 2.29 16.56 -2.95
CA ILE A 121 1.83 16.72 -1.58
C ILE A 121 2.97 17.43 -0.85
N ASP A 122 2.81 18.73 -0.63
CA ASP A 122 3.82 19.62 -0.05
C ASP A 122 3.48 20.00 1.39
N GLN A 123 2.27 19.79 1.83
CA GLN A 123 1.81 20.09 3.18
C GLN A 123 0.94 18.98 3.74
N LEU A 124 1.22 18.58 4.97
CA LEU A 124 0.40 17.70 5.79
C LEU A 124 0.52 18.14 7.24
N GLU A 125 -0.60 18.07 7.95
CA GLU A 125 -0.65 18.25 9.38
C GLU A 125 -1.13 16.94 10.02
N TRP A 126 -0.48 16.53 11.09
CA TRP A 126 -0.84 15.33 11.83
C TRP A 126 -0.73 15.55 13.33
N GLU A 127 -1.42 14.73 14.09
CA GLU A 127 -1.39 14.81 15.54
C GLU A 127 -0.12 14.18 16.12
N ASP A 128 0.44 14.80 17.15
CA ASP A 128 1.56 14.22 17.89
C ASP A 128 1.21 12.86 18.47
N GLY A 129 2.17 11.94 18.42
CA GLY A 129 2.02 10.61 19.00
C GLY A 129 1.33 9.58 18.11
N VAL A 130 0.95 9.93 16.86
CA VAL A 130 0.59 8.91 15.87
C VAL A 130 1.84 8.16 15.41
N GLU A 131 1.71 6.85 15.22
CA GLU A 131 2.82 5.98 14.82
C GLU A 131 2.84 5.71 13.32
N ALA A 132 1.72 5.95 12.64
CA ALA A 132 1.60 5.82 11.20
C ALA A 132 0.71 6.92 10.60
N ILE A 133 1.02 7.31 9.37
CA ILE A 133 0.21 8.27 8.60
C ILE A 133 -0.32 7.56 7.37
N ILE A 134 -1.64 7.58 7.19
CA ILE A 134 -2.31 7.07 6.01
C ILE A 134 -2.71 8.26 5.14
N ILE A 135 -2.07 8.40 3.98
CA ILE A 135 -2.33 9.51 3.06
C ILE A 135 -3.30 9.05 1.97
N ARG A 136 -4.48 9.67 1.92
CA ARG A 136 -5.46 9.46 0.87
C ARG A 136 -5.47 10.65 -0.09
N THR A 137 -4.94 10.47 -1.28
CA THR A 137 -4.95 11.51 -2.33
C THR A 137 -6.33 11.61 -2.98
N LEU A 138 -6.80 12.85 -3.16
CA LEU A 138 -8.07 13.17 -3.80
C LEU A 138 -7.85 13.84 -5.17
N PRO A 139 -8.78 13.67 -6.14
CA PRO A 139 -9.92 12.75 -6.11
C PRO A 139 -9.46 11.29 -6.16
N ASN A 140 -10.17 10.42 -5.44
CA ASN A 140 -9.84 9.00 -5.38
C ASN A 140 -10.75 8.18 -6.31
N HIS A 141 -10.47 8.18 -7.60
CA HIS A 141 -11.25 7.50 -8.63
C HIS A 141 -11.11 5.98 -8.60
N PRO A 142 -12.19 5.23 -8.94
CA PRO A 142 -12.18 3.77 -8.98
C PRO A 142 -11.17 3.19 -9.95
N ASP A 143 -10.90 3.87 -11.04
CA ASP A 143 -9.96 3.46 -12.08
C ASP A 143 -8.50 3.27 -11.59
N LYS A 144 -8.15 3.81 -10.41
CA LYS A 144 -6.86 3.57 -9.77
C LYS A 144 -6.57 2.07 -9.56
N MET A 145 -7.61 1.25 -9.48
CA MET A 145 -7.46 -0.20 -9.32
C MET A 145 -6.92 -0.91 -10.56
N VAL A 146 -7.05 -0.28 -11.73
CA VAL A 146 -6.70 -0.87 -13.02
C VAL A 146 -5.86 0.08 -13.88
N ARG A 147 -5.42 1.20 -13.31
CA ARG A 147 -4.74 2.24 -14.05
C ARG A 147 -3.30 1.84 -14.37
N HIS A 148 -2.91 2.10 -15.62
CA HIS A 148 -1.52 2.06 -16.05
C HIS A 148 -0.90 3.45 -15.87
N TYR A 149 0.12 3.54 -15.04
CA TYR A 149 0.79 4.80 -14.69
C TYR A 149 2.00 5.11 -15.59
N GLY A 150 2.38 4.22 -16.49
CA GLY A 150 3.40 4.50 -17.50
C GLY A 150 3.04 5.73 -18.31
N ASN A 151 4.00 6.63 -18.53
CA ASN A 151 3.82 7.91 -19.25
C ASN A 151 2.77 8.85 -18.61
N THR A 152 2.44 8.66 -17.33
CA THR A 152 1.61 9.60 -16.59
C THR A 152 2.47 10.40 -15.62
N ASN A 153 1.92 11.50 -15.10
CA ASN A 153 2.54 12.28 -14.04
C ASN A 153 1.82 12.01 -12.71
N PRO A 154 2.22 10.97 -11.94
CA PRO A 154 1.59 10.61 -10.69
C PRO A 154 1.94 11.61 -9.60
N VAL A 155 1.06 11.71 -8.60
CA VAL A 155 1.28 12.51 -7.40
C VAL A 155 2.43 11.92 -6.59
N TYR A 156 3.34 12.77 -6.12
CA TYR A 156 4.42 12.40 -5.21
C TYR A 156 4.45 13.27 -3.94
N LEU A 157 5.17 12.79 -2.94
CA LEU A 157 5.42 13.51 -1.70
C LEU A 157 6.65 14.40 -1.88
N GLU A 158 6.56 15.67 -1.53
CA GLU A 158 7.68 16.58 -1.63
C GLU A 158 8.82 16.19 -0.67
N ALA A 159 10.07 16.33 -1.14
CA ALA A 159 11.25 15.91 -0.39
C ALA A 159 11.36 16.63 0.98
N ALA A 160 11.02 17.92 1.03
CA ALA A 160 11.04 18.69 2.28
C ALA A 160 10.02 18.14 3.30
N LEU A 161 8.81 17.80 2.84
CA LEU A 161 7.79 17.20 3.69
C LEU A 161 8.19 15.78 4.13
N ALA A 162 8.76 14.98 3.24
CA ALA A 162 9.29 13.66 3.57
C ALA A 162 10.39 13.75 4.63
N GLY A 163 11.31 14.73 4.51
CA GLY A 163 12.33 14.99 5.50
C GLY A 163 11.77 15.43 6.87
N LYS A 164 10.73 16.26 6.88
CA LYS A 164 10.01 16.63 8.11
C LYS A 164 9.42 15.38 8.79
N MET A 165 8.72 14.53 8.03
CA MET A 165 8.12 13.29 8.55
C MET A 165 9.17 12.33 9.12
N ALA A 166 10.33 12.22 8.49
CA ALA A 166 11.43 11.36 8.94
C ALA A 166 12.11 11.87 10.22
N ASN A 167 12.21 13.20 10.39
CA ASN A 167 12.87 13.84 11.53
C ASN A 167 11.99 13.93 12.77
N GLU A 168 10.71 14.10 12.59
CA GLU A 168 9.75 14.03 13.68
C GLU A 168 9.60 12.55 14.07
N LYS A 169 10.13 12.14 15.21
CA LYS A 169 10.12 10.77 15.76
C LYS A 169 8.72 10.11 15.87
N THR A 170 7.74 10.72 15.27
CA THR A 170 6.31 10.47 15.42
C THR A 170 5.78 9.42 14.45
N ALA A 171 6.27 9.31 13.24
CA ALA A 171 5.73 8.36 12.27
C ALA A 171 6.77 7.33 11.86
N LYS A 172 6.64 6.10 12.36
CA LYS A 172 7.47 4.96 11.95
C LYS A 172 7.15 4.47 10.54
N THR A 173 5.96 4.81 10.02
CA THR A 173 5.47 4.28 8.75
C THR A 173 4.57 5.26 8.05
N VAL A 174 4.80 5.46 6.75
CA VAL A 174 3.90 6.20 5.87
C VAL A 174 3.23 5.22 4.91
N VAL A 175 1.90 5.16 4.96
CA VAL A 175 1.11 4.35 4.05
C VAL A 175 0.44 5.25 3.02
N LYS A 176 0.88 5.20 1.76
CA LYS A 176 0.19 5.87 0.67
C LYS A 176 -0.97 5.01 0.20
N VAL A 177 -2.19 5.44 0.46
CA VAL A 177 -3.40 4.74 -0.01
C VAL A 177 -3.80 5.28 -1.36
N SER A 178 -3.73 4.43 -2.38
CA SER A 178 -4.24 4.73 -3.72
C SER A 178 -5.66 4.21 -3.96
N LYS A 179 -6.32 3.60 -2.96
CA LYS A 179 -7.62 2.92 -3.09
C LYS A 179 -8.69 3.46 -2.12
N TYR A 180 -9.96 3.16 -2.47
CA TYR A 180 -11.17 3.33 -1.67
C TYR A 180 -10.99 2.97 -0.20
N ALA A 181 -10.74 3.92 0.64
CA ALA A 181 -11.22 3.80 2.00
C ALA A 181 -12.61 4.46 2.01
N LYS A 182 -13.69 3.70 1.84
CA LYS A 182 -14.97 4.10 2.39
C LYS A 182 -14.71 4.19 3.90
N SER A 183 -14.67 5.44 4.41
CA SER A 183 -14.65 5.78 5.83
C SER A 183 -14.01 4.69 6.72
N ALA A 184 -12.69 4.65 6.79
CA ALA A 184 -12.05 4.06 7.94
C ALA A 184 -12.18 5.06 9.08
N LEU A 185 -13.20 4.91 9.90
CA LEU A 185 -13.16 5.36 11.27
C LEU A 185 -12.31 4.33 12.02
N VAL A 186 -11.07 4.65 12.28
CA VAL A 186 -10.23 3.96 13.25
C VAL A 186 -10.49 4.55 14.63
#